data_d12c692a03b42dc26a4aac8e54afef98
#
_entry.id   d12c692a03b42dc26a4aac8e54afef98
#
_cell.length_a   1.000
_cell.length_b   1.000
_cell.length_c   1.000
_cell.angle_alpha   90.00
_cell.angle_beta   90.00
_cell.angle_gamma   90.00
#
_symmetry.space_group_name_H-M   'P 1'
#
loop_
_entity.id
_entity.type
_entity.pdbx_description
1 polymer ?
#
loop_
_entity_poly.entity_id
_entity_poly.type
_entity_poly.pdbx_seq_one_letter_code
_entity_poly.pdbx_strand_id
1 'polypeptide(L)'
;MGELLENQFRVGLVRMERAIKERMAIQDLDTLMPHDLVNAKPVQAVIKEFFGTSQLSQFMDQTNPLSEITHKRRLSALGPGGLTRERAGFEVRDVHPTHYGRICPIETPEGPNIGLIVSLSTFARVNELGFIETPYRIVERVEKGGKVETRVTKKIKYLSALEEGDKVFAQANAPLDSKGRFLEDMIEARKWGEFIIARPEDVDYMDVSPNQLVSVAASLIPFLEHDDANRALMGSNMQRQAVPLLTSSAPLVGTGMEGVVARDSGVTVVARRRGYVEDVDSTRIVIRAAEPGTGGDGSPVDIYKMTKFQRTNQNTCFNQRPIVVPGDLVEKGQIIADGPATNMGELALGKNVMVAFMPWGGYNFE
;
A
#
# COMPACT_ATOMS: atom_id res chain seq x y z
N MET A 1 3.18 11.48 8.76
CA MET A 1 1.96 11.96 9.47
C MET A 1 2.11 11.79 10.98
N GLY A 2 2.50 10.60 11.48
CA GLY A 2 2.63 10.34 12.92
C GLY A 2 3.56 11.32 13.64
N GLU A 3 4.76 11.56 13.15
CA GLU A 3 5.72 12.52 13.71
C GLU A 3 5.20 13.96 13.70
N LEU A 4 4.54 14.38 12.62
CA LEU A 4 3.95 15.71 12.56
C LEU A 4 2.84 15.89 13.59
N LEU A 5 2.02 14.83 13.80
CA LEU A 5 0.98 14.84 14.81
C LEU A 5 1.60 14.83 16.21
N GLU A 6 2.66 14.06 16.45
CA GLU A 6 3.40 14.05 17.73
C GLU A 6 3.92 15.45 18.08
N ASN A 7 4.54 16.14 17.12
CA ASN A 7 5.03 17.50 17.32
C ASN A 7 3.89 18.47 17.70
N GLN A 8 2.75 18.37 17.05
CA GLN A 8 1.57 19.17 17.39
C GLN A 8 1.00 18.81 18.77
N PHE A 9 0.93 17.51 19.07
CA PHE A 9 0.50 17.05 20.38
C PHE A 9 1.41 17.60 21.50
N ARG A 10 2.73 17.58 21.30
CA ARG A 10 3.72 18.18 22.20
C ARG A 10 3.47 19.66 22.44
N VAL A 11 3.17 20.44 21.39
CA VAL A 11 2.79 21.86 21.51
C VAL A 11 1.52 22.01 22.36
N GLY A 12 0.52 21.14 22.16
CA GLY A 12 -0.70 21.13 22.96
C GLY A 12 -0.44 20.86 24.45
N LEU A 13 0.46 19.91 24.77
CA LEU A 13 0.88 19.61 26.15
C LEU A 13 1.60 20.78 26.80
N VAL A 14 2.50 21.46 26.08
CA VAL A 14 3.21 22.65 26.61
C VAL A 14 2.23 23.78 26.91
N ARG A 15 1.23 23.99 26.05
CA ARG A 15 0.16 24.99 26.32
C ARG A 15 -0.66 24.60 27.56
N MET A 16 -0.98 23.33 27.73
CA MET A 16 -1.70 22.82 28.89
C MET A 16 -0.87 22.97 30.18
N GLU A 17 0.41 22.61 30.15
CA GLU A 17 1.36 22.78 31.26
C GLU A 17 1.42 24.25 31.74
N ARG A 18 1.54 25.19 30.79
CA ARG A 18 1.56 26.61 31.09
C ARG A 18 0.27 27.04 31.81
N ALA A 19 -0.88 26.64 31.26
CA ALA A 19 -2.18 26.94 31.88
C ALA A 19 -2.36 26.35 33.30
N ILE A 20 -1.81 25.16 33.54
CA ILE A 20 -1.81 24.54 34.86
C ILE A 20 -0.94 25.36 35.83
N LYS A 21 0.28 25.73 35.41
CA LYS A 21 1.18 26.57 36.24
C LYS A 21 0.55 27.91 36.60
N GLU A 22 -0.11 28.58 35.67
CA GLU A 22 -0.82 29.84 35.89
C GLU A 22 -1.98 29.66 36.88
N ARG A 23 -2.76 28.57 36.79
CA ARG A 23 -3.85 28.31 37.74
C ARG A 23 -3.33 27.99 39.13
N MET A 24 -2.26 27.19 39.24
CA MET A 24 -1.64 26.87 40.54
C MET A 24 -1.07 28.11 41.25
N ALA A 25 -0.66 29.15 40.48
CA ALA A 25 -0.16 30.39 41.06
C ALA A 25 -1.27 31.32 41.58
N ILE A 26 -2.50 31.18 41.06
CA ILE A 26 -3.62 32.06 41.40
C ILE A 26 -4.58 31.49 42.44
N GLN A 27 -4.72 30.18 42.53
CA GLN A 27 -5.70 29.48 43.35
C GLN A 27 -5.06 28.83 44.57
N ASP A 28 -5.82 28.73 45.63
CA ASP A 28 -5.40 28.03 46.88
C ASP A 28 -5.26 26.53 46.62
N LEU A 29 -4.07 25.99 46.84
CA LEU A 29 -3.72 24.59 46.56
C LEU A 29 -4.45 23.60 47.48
N ASP A 30 -4.86 24.02 48.67
CA ASP A 30 -5.49 23.16 49.68
C ASP A 30 -6.93 22.74 49.31
N THR A 31 -7.57 23.45 48.40
CA THR A 31 -8.96 23.21 47.97
C THR A 31 -9.09 22.63 46.57
N LEU A 32 -7.98 22.54 45.82
CA LEU A 32 -7.97 22.14 44.40
C LEU A 32 -7.85 20.64 44.24
N MET A 33 -8.70 20.09 43.35
CA MET A 33 -8.58 18.73 42.88
C MET A 33 -7.83 18.68 41.52
N PRO A 34 -7.09 17.61 41.21
CA PRO A 34 -6.31 17.51 39.95
C PRO A 34 -7.15 17.73 38.68
N HIS A 35 -8.42 17.33 38.68
CA HIS A 35 -9.32 17.51 37.53
C HIS A 35 -9.73 18.97 37.27
N ASP A 36 -9.64 19.84 38.30
CA ASP A 36 -9.93 21.28 38.15
C ASP A 36 -8.76 22.02 37.49
N LEU A 37 -7.54 21.49 37.68
CA LEU A 37 -6.32 22.06 37.08
C LEU A 37 -6.15 21.64 35.63
N VAL A 38 -6.45 20.39 35.30
CA VAL A 38 -6.20 19.81 33.99
C VAL A 38 -7.32 20.20 33.02
N ASN A 39 -6.95 20.91 31.96
CA ASN A 39 -7.86 21.28 30.87
C ASN A 39 -7.38 20.66 29.54
N ALA A 40 -8.14 19.74 28.99
CA ALA A 40 -7.81 19.05 27.71
C ALA A 40 -8.05 19.92 26.46
N LYS A 41 -8.74 21.05 26.58
CA LYS A 41 -9.10 21.93 25.44
C LYS A 41 -7.91 22.38 24.58
N PRO A 42 -6.74 22.80 25.15
CA PRO A 42 -5.59 23.19 24.34
C PRO A 42 -5.05 22.07 23.47
N VAL A 43 -5.04 20.83 23.97
CA VAL A 43 -4.61 19.64 23.21
C VAL A 43 -5.61 19.30 22.12
N GLN A 44 -6.90 19.30 22.43
CA GLN A 44 -7.97 19.07 21.47
C GLN A 44 -7.96 20.11 20.34
N ALA A 45 -7.72 21.39 20.68
CA ALA A 45 -7.66 22.48 19.72
C ALA A 45 -6.53 22.28 18.70
N VAL A 46 -5.32 21.94 19.17
CA VAL A 46 -4.15 21.74 18.31
C VAL A 46 -4.32 20.52 17.41
N ILE A 47 -4.88 19.42 17.92
CA ILE A 47 -5.17 18.23 17.11
C ILE A 47 -6.21 18.54 16.04
N LYS A 48 -7.29 19.25 16.39
CA LYS A 48 -8.33 19.66 15.45
C LYS A 48 -7.78 20.59 14.38
N GLU A 49 -6.94 21.54 14.78
CA GLU A 49 -6.24 22.47 13.88
C GLU A 49 -5.36 21.70 12.89
N PHE A 50 -4.57 20.72 13.35
CA PHE A 50 -3.71 19.91 12.49
C PHE A 50 -4.51 19.15 11.42
N PHE A 51 -5.55 18.44 11.82
CA PHE A 51 -6.36 17.68 10.86
C PHE A 51 -7.18 18.58 9.91
N GLY A 52 -7.52 19.80 10.32
CA GLY A 52 -8.30 20.74 9.51
C GLY A 52 -7.48 21.64 8.58
N THR A 53 -6.22 21.93 8.92
CA THR A 53 -5.43 22.94 8.18
C THR A 53 -4.12 22.44 7.62
N SER A 54 -3.61 21.27 8.04
CA SER A 54 -2.36 20.72 7.53
C SER A 54 -2.49 20.32 6.06
N GLN A 55 -1.52 20.72 5.23
CA GLN A 55 -1.44 20.35 3.81
C GLN A 55 -1.32 18.84 3.58
N LEU A 56 -0.76 18.09 4.52
CA LEU A 56 -0.58 16.64 4.45
C LEU A 56 -1.78 15.85 4.99
N SER A 57 -2.66 16.51 5.75
CA SER A 57 -3.96 15.95 6.14
C SER A 57 -4.97 16.27 5.06
N GLN A 58 -5.30 15.27 4.25
CA GLN A 58 -6.16 15.43 3.09
C GLN A 58 -7.43 14.61 3.23
N PHE A 59 -8.49 15.07 2.58
CA PHE A 59 -9.72 14.32 2.44
C PHE A 59 -9.45 13.07 1.60
N MET A 60 -9.74 11.87 2.13
CA MET A 60 -9.39 10.62 1.49
C MET A 60 -10.12 10.46 0.16
N ASP A 61 -9.38 10.13 -0.89
CA ASP A 61 -9.92 9.71 -2.17
C ASP A 61 -10.52 8.30 -2.02
N GLN A 62 -11.83 8.21 -2.11
CA GLN A 62 -12.63 7.03 -1.79
C GLN A 62 -13.56 6.65 -2.95
N THR A 63 -13.16 6.93 -4.18
CA THR A 63 -13.94 6.56 -5.37
C THR A 63 -14.06 5.05 -5.52
N ASN A 64 -12.93 4.33 -5.35
CA ASN A 64 -12.85 2.88 -5.41
C ASN A 64 -11.76 2.37 -4.42
N PRO A 65 -11.68 1.07 -4.16
CA PRO A 65 -10.67 0.52 -3.23
C PRO A 65 -9.23 0.85 -3.60
N LEU A 66 -8.92 0.88 -4.89
CA LEU A 66 -7.58 1.20 -5.37
C LEU A 66 -7.21 2.65 -5.10
N SER A 67 -8.16 3.60 -5.25
CA SER A 67 -7.91 5.01 -4.94
C SER A 67 -7.61 5.24 -3.47
N GLU A 68 -8.25 4.50 -2.57
CA GLU A 68 -7.95 4.55 -1.14
C GLU A 68 -6.53 4.09 -0.82
N ILE A 69 -6.11 2.94 -1.36
CA ILE A 69 -4.77 2.38 -1.13
C ILE A 69 -3.71 3.33 -1.67
N THR A 70 -3.87 3.78 -2.91
CA THR A 70 -2.89 4.67 -3.55
C THR A 70 -2.78 6.01 -2.84
N HIS A 71 -3.88 6.55 -2.32
CA HIS A 71 -3.84 7.77 -1.51
C HIS A 71 -3.08 7.57 -0.19
N LYS A 72 -3.29 6.45 0.50
CA LYS A 72 -2.59 6.11 1.75
C LYS A 72 -1.10 5.85 1.55
N ARG A 73 -0.68 5.39 0.37
CA ARG A 73 0.72 5.09 0.01
C ARG A 73 1.42 6.23 -0.74
N ARG A 74 0.81 7.41 -0.78
CA ARG A 74 1.35 8.57 -1.48
C ARG A 74 2.48 9.22 -0.70
N LEU A 75 3.54 9.61 -1.41
CA LEU A 75 4.66 10.39 -0.91
C LEU A 75 4.62 11.77 -1.55
N SER A 76 4.73 12.81 -0.72
CA SER A 76 4.72 14.20 -1.17
C SER A 76 6.04 14.88 -0.80
N ALA A 77 6.65 15.55 -1.77
CA ALA A 77 7.78 16.44 -1.51
C ALA A 77 7.36 17.83 -0.99
N LEU A 78 6.06 18.11 -1.01
CA LEU A 78 5.44 19.36 -0.56
C LEU A 78 5.07 19.29 0.93
N GLY A 79 4.85 20.44 1.54
CA GLY A 79 4.33 20.55 2.90
C GLY A 79 5.34 21.08 3.91
N PRO A 80 5.05 20.96 5.22
CA PRO A 80 5.93 21.44 6.27
C PRO A 80 7.30 20.78 6.22
N GLY A 81 8.37 21.59 6.11
CA GLY A 81 9.75 21.09 5.96
C GLY A 81 10.12 20.59 4.56
N GLY A 82 9.19 20.63 3.60
CA GLY A 82 9.39 20.24 2.21
C GLY A 82 9.61 21.40 1.26
N LEU A 83 9.46 21.11 -0.04
CA LEU A 83 9.61 22.07 -1.12
C LEU A 83 8.31 22.86 -1.35
N THR A 84 8.46 24.04 -1.96
CA THR A 84 7.34 24.75 -2.58
C THR A 84 7.30 24.43 -4.08
N ARG A 85 6.11 24.42 -4.66
CA ARG A 85 5.89 24.06 -6.07
C ARG A 85 6.71 24.92 -7.02
N GLU A 86 6.84 26.23 -6.72
CA GLU A 86 7.57 27.22 -7.52
C GLU A 86 9.09 27.04 -7.44
N ARG A 87 9.60 26.50 -6.33
CA ARG A 87 11.04 26.26 -6.11
C ARG A 87 11.52 24.89 -6.54
N ALA A 88 10.62 24.03 -6.96
CA ALA A 88 10.96 22.68 -7.41
C ALA A 88 11.46 22.71 -8.86
N GLY A 89 12.76 22.59 -9.04
CA GLY A 89 13.42 22.43 -10.35
C GLY A 89 13.20 21.04 -10.96
N PHE A 90 13.79 20.79 -12.12
CA PHE A 90 13.73 19.49 -12.80
C PHE A 90 14.42 18.39 -12.00
N GLU A 91 15.54 18.66 -11.35
CA GLU A 91 16.34 17.68 -10.61
C GLU A 91 15.56 16.93 -9.53
N VAL A 92 14.66 17.62 -8.82
CA VAL A 92 13.84 17.01 -7.75
C VAL A 92 12.61 16.29 -8.30
N ARG A 93 12.29 16.46 -9.59
CA ARG A 93 11.16 15.83 -10.27
C ARG A 93 11.57 14.58 -11.06
N ASP A 94 12.87 14.44 -11.33
CA ASP A 94 13.42 13.34 -12.10
C ASP A 94 13.44 12.02 -11.28
N VAL A 95 13.50 10.92 -12.00
CA VAL A 95 13.70 9.60 -11.41
C VAL A 95 15.18 9.36 -11.15
N HIS A 96 15.51 9.07 -9.90
CA HIS A 96 16.87 8.77 -9.49
C HIS A 96 17.07 7.24 -9.33
N PRO A 97 18.27 6.68 -9.61
CA PRO A 97 18.53 5.25 -9.43
C PRO A 97 18.23 4.69 -8.04
N THR A 98 18.34 5.51 -7.00
CA THR A 98 17.98 5.12 -5.62
C THR A 98 16.48 4.92 -5.41
N HIS A 99 15.64 5.32 -6.35
CA HIS A 99 14.19 5.08 -6.32
C HIS A 99 13.83 3.63 -6.62
N TYR A 100 14.76 2.83 -7.17
CA TYR A 100 14.52 1.44 -7.50
C TYR A 100 13.96 0.64 -6.33
N GLY A 101 12.82 0.02 -6.53
CA GLY A 101 12.13 -0.76 -5.51
C GLY A 101 11.52 0.03 -4.34
N ARG A 102 11.69 1.37 -4.30
CA ARG A 102 11.20 2.27 -3.24
C ARG A 102 10.08 3.18 -3.70
N ILE A 103 10.31 3.86 -4.80
CA ILE A 103 9.38 4.84 -5.38
C ILE A 103 9.07 4.40 -6.81
N CYS A 104 7.78 4.34 -7.14
CA CYS A 104 7.35 3.98 -8.49
C CYS A 104 7.81 5.05 -9.50
N PRO A 105 8.49 4.66 -10.58
CA PRO A 105 8.94 5.61 -11.60
C PRO A 105 7.82 6.07 -12.54
N ILE A 106 6.66 5.41 -12.53
CA ILE A 106 5.57 5.62 -13.48
C ILE A 106 4.45 6.45 -12.84
N GLU A 107 4.02 6.10 -11.63
CA GLU A 107 2.86 6.71 -11.00
C GLU A 107 3.18 8.08 -10.40
N THR A 108 2.75 9.14 -11.07
CA THR A 108 2.83 10.54 -10.63
C THR A 108 1.66 11.32 -11.25
N PRO A 109 1.17 12.40 -10.64
CA PRO A 109 0.17 13.26 -11.28
C PRO A 109 0.70 13.90 -12.57
N GLU A 110 -0.20 14.16 -13.50
CA GLU A 110 0.06 14.97 -14.67
C GLU A 110 -0.14 16.47 -14.32
N GLY A 111 0.76 17.32 -14.77
CA GLY A 111 0.68 18.77 -14.56
C GLY A 111 1.70 19.32 -13.54
N PRO A 112 1.38 20.40 -12.81
CA PRO A 112 2.38 21.16 -12.02
C PRO A 112 3.00 20.36 -10.87
N ASN A 113 2.38 19.28 -10.42
CA ASN A 113 2.87 18.41 -9.34
C ASN A 113 3.64 17.17 -9.83
N ILE A 114 3.96 17.10 -11.13
CA ILE A 114 4.71 15.96 -11.68
C ILE A 114 6.04 15.78 -10.94
N GLY A 115 6.35 14.54 -10.56
CA GLY A 115 7.56 14.20 -9.81
C GLY A 115 7.62 14.66 -8.36
N LEU A 116 6.72 15.56 -7.91
CA LEU A 116 6.66 16.04 -6.52
C LEU A 116 5.71 15.20 -5.65
N ILE A 117 4.74 14.57 -6.29
CA ILE A 117 3.84 13.61 -5.64
C ILE A 117 4.07 12.28 -6.33
N VAL A 118 4.55 11.31 -5.57
CA VAL A 118 4.91 9.99 -6.05
C VAL A 118 4.29 8.91 -5.17
N SER A 119 4.33 7.67 -5.62
CA SER A 119 3.78 6.54 -4.89
C SER A 119 4.86 5.58 -4.42
N LEU A 120 4.67 5.04 -3.23
CA LEU A 120 5.52 4.00 -2.66
C LEU A 120 5.40 2.71 -3.49
N SER A 121 6.52 2.08 -3.81
CA SER A 121 6.53 0.79 -4.52
C SER A 121 5.86 -0.32 -3.70
N THR A 122 5.39 -1.37 -4.37
CA THR A 122 4.52 -2.40 -3.79
C THR A 122 5.09 -3.04 -2.52
N PHE A 123 6.38 -3.41 -2.54
CA PHE A 123 7.04 -4.09 -1.41
C PHE A 123 7.86 -3.17 -0.51
N ALA A 124 7.91 -1.88 -0.83
CA ALA A 124 8.66 -0.91 -0.04
C ALA A 124 7.97 -0.61 1.31
N ARG A 125 8.78 -0.36 2.31
CA ARG A 125 8.35 0.08 3.63
C ARG A 125 9.23 1.23 4.14
N VAL A 126 8.72 1.97 5.11
CA VAL A 126 9.46 3.01 5.81
C VAL A 126 9.98 2.44 7.13
N ASN A 127 11.27 2.61 7.41
CA ASN A 127 11.88 2.17 8.66
C ASN A 127 11.61 3.16 9.82
N GLU A 128 12.08 2.83 11.02
CA GLU A 128 11.91 3.66 12.22
C GLU A 128 12.58 5.03 12.12
N LEU A 129 13.61 5.16 11.27
CA LEU A 129 14.33 6.40 11.02
C LEU A 129 13.72 7.25 9.89
N GLY A 130 12.66 6.76 9.22
CA GLY A 130 12.00 7.46 8.12
C GLY A 130 12.58 7.17 6.73
N PHE A 131 13.59 6.28 6.60
CA PHE A 131 14.13 5.87 5.30
C PHE A 131 13.27 4.80 4.65
N ILE A 132 13.16 4.86 3.32
CA ILE A 132 12.45 3.85 2.54
C ILE A 132 13.38 2.68 2.28
N GLU A 133 12.93 1.48 2.63
CA GLU A 133 13.64 0.22 2.45
C GLU A 133 12.88 -0.67 1.47
N THR A 134 13.64 -1.49 0.73
CA THR A 134 13.09 -2.48 -0.19
C THR A 134 13.64 -3.87 0.14
N PRO A 135 12.84 -4.95 -0.05
CA PRO A 135 13.26 -6.30 0.28
C PRO A 135 14.10 -6.92 -0.83
N TYR A 136 15.12 -7.67 -0.43
CA TYR A 136 15.95 -8.48 -1.31
C TYR A 136 16.14 -9.88 -0.73
N ARG A 137 16.28 -10.88 -1.61
CA ARG A 137 16.68 -12.23 -1.23
C ARG A 137 18.20 -12.26 -1.05
N ILE A 138 18.66 -12.92 0.01
CA ILE A 138 20.09 -13.06 0.30
C ILE A 138 20.67 -14.19 -0.56
N VAL A 139 21.80 -13.94 -1.22
CA VAL A 139 22.60 -14.94 -1.93
C VAL A 139 23.72 -15.41 -1.00
N GLU A 140 23.72 -16.70 -0.65
CA GLU A 140 24.75 -17.32 0.18
C GLU A 140 25.80 -17.99 -0.72
N ARG A 141 27.06 -17.78 -0.41
CA ARG A 141 28.22 -18.42 -1.07
C ARG A 141 28.63 -19.61 -0.24
N VAL A 142 28.56 -20.82 -0.81
CA VAL A 142 28.91 -22.08 -0.15
C VAL A 142 30.13 -22.66 -0.86
N GLU A 143 31.25 -22.74 -0.16
CA GLU A 143 32.43 -23.42 -0.68
C GLU A 143 32.25 -24.95 -0.60
N LYS A 144 32.22 -25.62 -1.75
CA LYS A 144 32.25 -27.08 -1.86
C LYS A 144 33.35 -27.52 -2.78
N GLY A 145 34.33 -28.20 -2.22
CA GLY A 145 35.40 -28.84 -3.01
C GLY A 145 36.26 -27.88 -3.87
N GLY A 146 36.48 -26.64 -3.39
CA GLY A 146 37.31 -25.65 -4.09
C GLY A 146 36.57 -24.86 -5.19
N LYS A 147 35.26 -25.08 -5.34
CA LYS A 147 34.38 -24.23 -6.16
C LYS A 147 33.39 -23.48 -5.25
N VAL A 148 33.21 -22.21 -5.51
CA VAL A 148 32.20 -21.37 -4.85
C VAL A 148 30.87 -21.65 -5.55
N GLU A 149 29.93 -22.23 -4.82
CA GLU A 149 28.57 -22.46 -5.28
C GLU A 149 27.65 -21.40 -4.67
N THR A 150 27.02 -20.57 -5.49
CA THR A 150 26.12 -19.52 -5.06
C THR A 150 24.70 -20.05 -5.00
N ARG A 151 24.01 -19.72 -3.92
CA ARG A 151 22.63 -20.15 -3.70
C ARG A 151 21.77 -18.97 -3.22
N VAL A 152 20.67 -18.71 -3.92
CA VAL A 152 19.62 -17.78 -3.51
C VAL A 152 18.80 -18.41 -2.39
N THR A 153 18.74 -17.73 -1.26
CA THR A 153 17.97 -18.22 -0.09
C THR A 153 16.56 -17.66 -0.09
N LYS A 154 15.69 -18.25 0.73
CA LYS A 154 14.35 -17.72 1.01
C LYS A 154 14.37 -16.59 2.06
N LYS A 155 15.54 -16.30 2.64
CA LYS A 155 15.67 -15.23 3.62
C LYS A 155 15.62 -13.88 2.91
N ILE A 156 14.80 -12.96 3.45
CA ILE A 156 14.62 -11.62 2.92
C ILE A 156 15.29 -10.64 3.87
N LYS A 157 16.07 -9.71 3.31
CA LYS A 157 16.61 -8.56 4.02
C LYS A 157 16.11 -7.28 3.39
N TYR A 158 15.64 -6.37 4.22
CA TYR A 158 15.29 -5.02 3.79
C TYR A 158 16.55 -4.15 3.82
N LEU A 159 16.77 -3.41 2.75
CA LEU A 159 17.93 -2.52 2.59
C LEU A 159 17.48 -1.11 2.23
N SER A 160 18.12 -0.13 2.88
CA SER A 160 18.02 1.28 2.48
C SER A 160 18.92 1.56 1.28
N ALA A 161 18.73 2.72 0.63
CA ALA A 161 19.57 3.10 -0.52
C ALA A 161 21.07 3.22 -0.17
N LEU A 162 21.40 3.61 1.06
CA LEU A 162 22.78 3.70 1.55
C LEU A 162 23.43 2.31 1.72
N GLU A 163 22.65 1.33 2.18
CA GLU A 163 23.15 -0.03 2.39
C GLU A 163 23.32 -0.81 1.08
N GLU A 164 22.66 -0.39 0.01
CA GLU A 164 22.82 -0.97 -1.32
C GLU A 164 24.21 -0.73 -1.89
N GLY A 165 24.76 0.47 -1.74
CA GLY A 165 26.12 0.86 -2.09
C GLY A 165 26.79 0.02 -3.17
N ASP A 166 27.94 -0.60 -2.83
CA ASP A 166 28.79 -1.41 -3.71
C ASP A 166 28.23 -2.79 -4.09
N LYS A 167 27.04 -3.17 -3.62
CA LYS A 167 26.52 -4.52 -3.77
C LYS A 167 25.94 -4.77 -5.15
N VAL A 168 26.00 -6.02 -5.56
CA VAL A 168 25.50 -6.50 -6.85
C VAL A 168 24.16 -7.20 -6.65
N PHE A 169 23.16 -6.76 -7.39
CA PHE A 169 21.78 -7.24 -7.32
C PHE A 169 21.39 -7.94 -8.61
N ALA A 170 21.02 -9.22 -8.54
CA ALA A 170 20.44 -9.95 -9.66
C ALA A 170 18.96 -9.61 -9.83
N GLN A 171 18.49 -9.65 -11.07
CA GLN A 171 17.07 -9.45 -11.37
C GLN A 171 16.22 -10.64 -10.90
N ALA A 172 14.94 -10.39 -10.59
CA ALA A 172 14.00 -11.40 -10.10
C ALA A 172 13.69 -12.51 -11.12
N ASN A 173 13.87 -12.24 -12.42
CA ASN A 173 13.61 -13.17 -13.53
C ASN A 173 14.80 -14.08 -13.86
N ALA A 174 15.96 -13.91 -13.20
CA ALA A 174 17.12 -14.78 -13.42
C ALA A 174 16.75 -16.26 -13.19
N PRO A 175 17.06 -17.17 -14.12
CA PRO A 175 16.67 -18.57 -14.03
C PRO A 175 17.40 -19.29 -12.89
N LEU A 176 16.62 -19.94 -12.01
CA LEU A 176 17.13 -20.67 -10.85
C LEU A 176 16.75 -22.15 -10.94
N ASP A 177 17.65 -23.02 -10.46
CA ASP A 177 17.39 -24.44 -10.22
C ASP A 177 16.44 -24.62 -8.99
N SER A 178 15.85 -25.81 -8.86
CA SER A 178 15.04 -26.20 -7.69
C SER A 178 15.72 -26.03 -6.33
N LYS A 179 17.05 -25.98 -6.33
CA LYS A 179 17.91 -25.75 -5.15
C LYS A 179 18.25 -24.27 -4.93
N GLY A 180 17.79 -23.36 -5.79
CA GLY A 180 18.08 -21.93 -5.73
C GLY A 180 19.45 -21.53 -6.29
N ARG A 181 20.04 -22.34 -7.19
CA ARG A 181 21.30 -22.02 -7.88
C ARG A 181 20.99 -21.36 -9.22
N PHE A 182 21.81 -20.39 -9.62
CA PHE A 182 21.73 -19.80 -10.93
C PHE A 182 22.08 -20.85 -12.01
N LEU A 183 21.31 -20.89 -13.08
CA LEU A 183 21.52 -21.82 -14.20
C LEU A 183 22.47 -21.27 -15.23
N GLU A 184 22.62 -19.94 -15.32
CA GLU A 184 23.47 -19.26 -16.29
C GLU A 184 24.80 -18.87 -15.67
N ASP A 185 25.87 -18.92 -16.48
CA ASP A 185 27.23 -18.51 -16.08
C ASP A 185 27.39 -16.98 -16.02
N MET A 186 26.51 -16.25 -16.69
CA MET A 186 26.47 -14.78 -16.73
C MET A 186 25.06 -14.32 -16.49
N ILE A 187 24.86 -13.44 -15.52
CA ILE A 187 23.55 -12.99 -15.03
C ILE A 187 23.43 -11.48 -15.22
N GLU A 188 22.28 -11.04 -15.67
CA GLU A 188 21.93 -9.62 -15.65
C GLU A 188 21.79 -9.16 -14.20
N ALA A 189 22.56 -8.15 -13.87
CA ALA A 189 22.63 -7.59 -12.53
C ALA A 189 22.66 -6.07 -12.56
N ARG A 190 22.43 -5.46 -11.40
CA ARG A 190 22.48 -4.03 -11.20
C ARG A 190 23.53 -3.69 -10.13
N LYS A 191 24.36 -2.69 -10.41
CA LYS A 191 25.33 -2.12 -9.46
C LYS A 191 25.39 -0.61 -9.62
N TRP A 192 25.30 0.16 -8.55
CA TRP A 192 25.33 1.64 -8.60
C TRP A 192 24.31 2.28 -9.54
N GLY A 193 23.16 1.62 -9.76
CA GLY A 193 22.13 2.09 -10.70
C GLY A 193 22.42 1.79 -12.18
N GLU A 194 23.55 1.17 -12.50
CA GLU A 194 23.89 0.70 -13.85
C GLU A 194 23.60 -0.79 -14.00
N PHE A 195 23.15 -1.17 -15.20
CA PHE A 195 22.96 -2.58 -15.56
C PHE A 195 24.30 -3.16 -16.01
N ILE A 196 24.69 -4.26 -15.39
CA ILE A 196 25.92 -4.98 -15.65
C ILE A 196 25.63 -6.46 -15.88
N ILE A 197 26.56 -7.15 -16.52
CA ILE A 197 26.56 -8.61 -16.59
C ILE A 197 27.57 -9.11 -15.56
N ALA A 198 27.11 -9.87 -14.57
CA ALA A 198 27.92 -10.36 -13.46
C ALA A 198 27.97 -11.89 -13.43
N ARG A 199 29.02 -12.45 -12.84
CA ARG A 199 29.07 -13.89 -12.53
C ARG A 199 28.21 -14.19 -11.30
N PRO A 200 27.65 -15.41 -11.18
CA PRO A 200 26.94 -15.83 -9.98
C PRO A 200 27.69 -15.60 -8.67
N GLU A 201 29.02 -15.72 -8.70
CA GLU A 201 29.92 -15.56 -7.56
C GLU A 201 29.99 -14.11 -7.05
N ASP A 202 29.74 -13.14 -7.92
CA ASP A 202 29.80 -11.71 -7.61
C ASP A 202 28.48 -11.15 -7.09
N VAL A 203 27.38 -11.90 -7.23
CA VAL A 203 26.03 -11.48 -6.81
C VAL A 203 25.86 -11.58 -5.30
N ASP A 204 25.45 -10.50 -4.65
CA ASP A 204 25.18 -10.44 -3.21
C ASP A 204 23.71 -10.64 -2.87
N TYR A 205 22.82 -10.10 -3.68
CA TYR A 205 21.37 -10.10 -3.46
C TYR A 205 20.62 -10.36 -4.77
N MET A 206 19.37 -10.76 -4.64
CA MET A 206 18.45 -10.91 -5.77
C MET A 206 17.11 -10.22 -5.46
N ASP A 207 16.50 -9.60 -6.45
CA ASP A 207 15.18 -9.03 -6.34
C ASP A 207 14.13 -10.10 -5.97
N VAL A 208 13.11 -9.69 -5.21
CA VAL A 208 12.06 -10.63 -4.76
C VAL A 208 11.06 -10.90 -5.88
N SER A 209 10.66 -9.87 -6.61
CA SER A 209 9.66 -9.94 -7.67
C SER A 209 9.83 -8.77 -8.64
N PRO A 210 9.46 -8.92 -9.94
CA PRO A 210 9.41 -7.79 -10.88
C PRO A 210 8.45 -6.67 -10.45
N ASN A 211 7.38 -7.00 -9.74
CA ASN A 211 6.41 -6.03 -9.21
C ASN A 211 7.00 -5.11 -8.12
N GLN A 212 8.21 -5.42 -7.63
CA GLN A 212 8.92 -4.62 -6.65
C GLN A 212 9.22 -3.19 -7.15
N LEU A 213 9.40 -3.03 -8.46
CA LEU A 213 9.74 -1.75 -9.08
C LEU A 213 8.59 -0.75 -9.07
N VAL A 214 7.36 -1.24 -9.20
CA VAL A 214 6.18 -0.42 -9.49
C VAL A 214 5.26 -0.27 -8.27
N SER A 215 4.38 0.75 -8.31
CA SER A 215 3.33 0.95 -7.31
C SER A 215 2.19 -0.05 -7.46
N VAL A 216 1.26 -0.06 -6.51
CA VAL A 216 0.09 -0.93 -6.54
C VAL A 216 -0.75 -0.70 -7.79
N ALA A 217 -1.02 0.57 -8.17
CA ALA A 217 -1.83 0.87 -9.35
C ALA A 217 -1.15 0.42 -10.65
N ALA A 218 0.15 0.68 -10.79
CA ALA A 218 0.92 0.25 -11.95
C ALA A 218 1.06 -1.29 -12.02
N SER A 219 1.15 -1.98 -10.89
CA SER A 219 1.24 -3.45 -10.84
C SER A 219 -0.03 -4.19 -11.27
N LEU A 220 -1.16 -3.48 -11.38
CA LEU A 220 -2.43 -4.01 -11.89
C LEU A 220 -2.56 -3.91 -13.40
N ILE A 221 -1.64 -3.25 -14.10
CA ILE A 221 -1.66 -3.12 -15.56
C ILE A 221 -1.07 -4.41 -16.17
N PRO A 222 -1.86 -5.22 -16.89
CA PRO A 222 -1.34 -6.39 -17.57
C PRO A 222 -0.44 -5.97 -18.73
N PHE A 223 0.62 -6.74 -18.98
CA PHE A 223 1.61 -6.48 -20.05
C PHE A 223 2.26 -5.09 -19.96
N LEU A 224 2.48 -4.59 -18.74
CA LEU A 224 3.07 -3.27 -18.51
C LEU A 224 4.41 -3.07 -19.20
N GLU A 225 5.21 -4.12 -19.35
CA GLU A 225 6.51 -4.12 -20.02
C GLU A 225 6.45 -3.78 -21.52
N HIS A 226 5.28 -3.89 -22.13
CA HIS A 226 5.04 -3.55 -23.54
C HIS A 226 4.48 -2.15 -23.74
N ASP A 227 4.15 -1.45 -22.65
CA ASP A 227 3.57 -0.12 -22.71
C ASP A 227 4.63 0.97 -22.56
N ASP A 228 4.44 2.09 -23.28
CA ASP A 228 5.22 3.29 -23.04
C ASP A 228 4.93 3.87 -21.64
N ALA A 229 5.99 4.39 -21.00
CA ALA A 229 5.89 4.92 -19.63
C ALA A 229 4.84 6.03 -19.49
N ASN A 230 4.70 6.90 -20.50
CA ASN A 230 3.69 7.96 -20.49
C ASN A 230 2.26 7.40 -20.51
N ARG A 231 2.01 6.35 -21.30
CA ARG A 231 0.70 5.71 -21.36
C ARG A 231 0.39 4.89 -20.12
N ALA A 232 1.38 4.23 -19.53
CA ALA A 232 1.27 3.54 -18.26
C ALA A 232 0.95 4.52 -17.11
N LEU A 233 1.56 5.71 -17.09
CA LEU A 233 1.25 6.78 -16.14
C LEU A 233 -0.22 7.21 -16.26
N MET A 234 -0.68 7.50 -17.47
CA MET A 234 -2.09 7.87 -17.71
C MET A 234 -3.03 6.75 -17.29
N GLY A 235 -2.73 5.50 -17.65
CA GLY A 235 -3.52 4.31 -17.30
C GLY A 235 -3.63 4.10 -15.77
N SER A 236 -2.52 4.20 -15.05
CA SER A 236 -2.51 4.07 -13.59
C SER A 236 -3.33 5.17 -12.91
N ASN A 237 -3.25 6.41 -13.41
CA ASN A 237 -4.06 7.51 -12.93
C ASN A 237 -5.56 7.31 -13.22
N MET A 238 -5.92 6.81 -14.40
CA MET A 238 -7.31 6.55 -14.78
C MET A 238 -7.94 5.39 -13.99
N GLN A 239 -7.21 4.34 -13.64
CA GLN A 239 -7.71 3.26 -12.79
C GLN A 239 -8.25 3.79 -11.44
N ARG A 240 -7.62 4.81 -10.87
CA ARG A 240 -8.06 5.44 -9.60
C ARG A 240 -9.37 6.21 -9.73
N GLN A 241 -9.76 6.59 -10.93
CA GLN A 241 -10.99 7.36 -11.21
C GLN A 241 -12.18 6.47 -11.56
N ALA A 242 -11.99 5.15 -11.64
CA ALA A 242 -13.05 4.21 -11.98
C ALA A 242 -14.20 4.24 -10.95
N VAL A 243 -15.40 4.49 -11.41
CA VAL A 243 -16.60 4.51 -10.56
C VAL A 243 -17.09 3.09 -10.33
N PRO A 244 -17.40 2.68 -9.08
CA PRO A 244 -17.95 1.36 -8.79
C PRO A 244 -19.27 1.12 -9.53
N LEU A 245 -19.34 0.01 -10.25
CA LEU A 245 -20.55 -0.39 -10.98
C LEU A 245 -21.51 -1.15 -10.06
N LEU A 246 -22.79 -1.20 -10.45
CA LEU A 246 -23.80 -2.04 -9.77
C LEU A 246 -23.45 -3.52 -9.81
N THR A 247 -22.98 -3.98 -10.99
CA THR A 247 -22.43 -5.33 -11.20
C THR A 247 -21.10 -5.19 -11.91
N SER A 248 -20.02 -5.36 -11.18
CA SER A 248 -18.67 -5.42 -11.74
C SER A 248 -18.31 -6.84 -12.13
N SER A 249 -17.34 -7.02 -13.00
CA SER A 249 -16.75 -8.32 -13.34
C SER A 249 -15.26 -8.30 -13.13
N ALA A 250 -14.72 -9.37 -12.56
CA ALA A 250 -13.27 -9.56 -12.47
C ALA A 250 -12.65 -9.58 -13.88
N PRO A 251 -11.44 -9.03 -14.08
CA PRO A 251 -10.79 -9.02 -15.37
C PRO A 251 -10.45 -10.46 -15.80
N LEU A 252 -10.63 -10.77 -17.10
CA LEU A 252 -10.26 -12.07 -17.65
C LEU A 252 -8.72 -12.24 -17.74
N VAL A 253 -8.01 -11.14 -17.95
CA VAL A 253 -6.54 -11.09 -17.94
C VAL A 253 -6.12 -10.17 -16.80
N GLY A 254 -5.40 -10.70 -15.84
CA GLY A 254 -4.95 -10.01 -14.64
C GLY A 254 -3.48 -10.28 -14.34
N THR A 255 -2.95 -9.60 -13.35
CA THR A 255 -1.55 -9.69 -12.90
C THR A 255 -1.37 -10.57 -11.66
N GLY A 256 -2.47 -11.04 -11.05
CA GLY A 256 -2.48 -11.75 -9.78
C GLY A 256 -2.43 -10.85 -8.54
N MET A 257 -2.34 -9.53 -8.73
CA MET A 257 -2.38 -8.56 -7.62
C MET A 257 -3.81 -8.20 -7.20
N GLU A 258 -4.81 -8.50 -8.03
CA GLU A 258 -6.21 -8.11 -7.83
C GLU A 258 -6.78 -8.63 -6.51
N GLY A 259 -6.54 -9.92 -6.20
CA GLY A 259 -6.99 -10.54 -4.96
C GLY A 259 -6.29 -10.00 -3.71
N VAL A 260 -4.99 -9.71 -3.82
CA VAL A 260 -4.20 -9.12 -2.73
C VAL A 260 -4.68 -7.69 -2.43
N VAL A 261 -4.87 -6.89 -3.48
CA VAL A 261 -5.34 -5.50 -3.36
C VAL A 261 -6.75 -5.46 -2.77
N ALA A 262 -7.67 -6.33 -3.23
CA ALA A 262 -9.03 -6.40 -2.70
C ALA A 262 -9.03 -6.75 -1.19
N ARG A 263 -8.23 -7.74 -0.78
CA ARG A 263 -8.11 -8.15 0.62
C ARG A 263 -7.51 -7.06 1.49
N ASP A 264 -6.39 -6.47 1.06
CA ASP A 264 -5.60 -5.54 1.87
C ASP A 264 -6.18 -4.11 1.86
N SER A 265 -7.09 -3.80 0.95
CA SER A 265 -7.82 -2.51 0.93
C SER A 265 -8.72 -2.29 2.16
N GLY A 266 -9.18 -3.39 2.79
CA GLY A 266 -10.11 -3.33 3.90
C GLY A 266 -11.57 -3.04 3.51
N VAL A 267 -11.89 -3.00 2.21
CA VAL A 267 -13.28 -2.86 1.72
C VAL A 267 -14.01 -4.20 1.72
N THR A 268 -13.28 -5.30 1.65
CA THR A 268 -13.79 -6.67 1.78
C THR A 268 -13.79 -7.12 3.24
N VAL A 269 -14.68 -8.03 3.59
CA VAL A 269 -14.69 -8.65 4.91
C VAL A 269 -13.89 -9.95 4.85
N VAL A 270 -12.94 -10.08 5.77
CA VAL A 270 -11.99 -11.21 5.81
C VAL A 270 -12.22 -12.02 7.08
N ALA A 271 -12.20 -13.35 6.97
CA ALA A 271 -12.32 -14.26 8.11
C ALA A 271 -11.12 -14.16 9.04
N ARG A 272 -11.35 -13.93 10.33
CA ARG A 272 -10.31 -13.80 11.37
C ARG A 272 -9.66 -15.12 11.72
N ARG A 273 -10.44 -16.21 11.65
CA ARG A 273 -10.02 -17.58 11.97
C ARG A 273 -10.79 -18.60 11.12
N ARG A 274 -10.32 -19.82 11.10
CA ARG A 274 -10.97 -20.95 10.45
C ARG A 274 -12.29 -21.30 11.14
N GLY A 275 -13.34 -21.53 10.38
CA GLY A 275 -14.65 -21.89 10.93
C GLY A 275 -15.69 -22.27 9.89
N TYR A 276 -16.87 -22.66 10.37
CA TYR A 276 -18.03 -22.98 9.55
C TYR A 276 -19.02 -21.81 9.56
N VAL A 277 -19.50 -21.45 8.40
CA VAL A 277 -20.55 -20.44 8.25
C VAL A 277 -21.86 -21.00 8.77
N GLU A 278 -22.40 -20.41 9.81
CA GLU A 278 -23.61 -20.87 10.47
C GLU A 278 -24.86 -20.17 9.94
N ASP A 279 -24.78 -18.86 9.82
CA ASP A 279 -25.88 -18.02 9.34
C ASP A 279 -25.35 -16.85 8.49
N VAL A 280 -26.10 -16.51 7.43
CA VAL A 280 -25.76 -15.40 6.53
C VAL A 280 -27.03 -14.63 6.22
N ASP A 281 -27.01 -13.35 6.55
CA ASP A 281 -28.01 -12.40 6.08
C ASP A 281 -27.35 -11.20 5.36
N SER A 282 -28.14 -10.28 4.86
CA SER A 282 -27.64 -9.13 4.13
C SER A 282 -26.76 -8.19 4.97
N THR A 283 -26.84 -8.25 6.31
CA THR A 283 -26.21 -7.31 7.25
C THR A 283 -25.13 -7.95 8.09
N ARG A 284 -25.14 -9.28 8.22
CA ARG A 284 -24.16 -10.00 9.06
C ARG A 284 -23.86 -11.39 8.51
N ILE A 285 -22.69 -11.88 8.88
CA ILE A 285 -22.25 -13.27 8.68
C ILE A 285 -21.85 -13.81 10.04
N VAL A 286 -22.36 -14.99 10.40
CA VAL A 286 -22.07 -15.68 11.66
C VAL A 286 -21.21 -16.90 11.35
N ILE A 287 -20.01 -16.96 11.93
CA ILE A 287 -19.08 -18.06 11.73
C ILE A 287 -18.76 -18.71 13.06
N ARG A 288 -19.01 -20.03 13.17
CA ARG A 288 -18.61 -20.84 14.30
C ARG A 288 -17.17 -21.32 14.11
N ALA A 289 -16.30 -20.97 15.05
CA ALA A 289 -14.89 -21.38 15.00
C ALA A 289 -14.75 -22.90 14.98
N ALA A 290 -13.84 -23.40 14.12
CA ALA A 290 -13.52 -24.83 14.08
C ALA A 290 -12.80 -25.30 15.34
N GLU A 291 -11.99 -24.41 15.94
CA GLU A 291 -11.25 -24.66 17.20
C GLU A 291 -11.74 -23.68 18.27
N PRO A 292 -12.45 -24.15 19.31
CA PRO A 292 -12.86 -23.30 20.41
C PRO A 292 -11.63 -22.82 21.22
N GLY A 293 -11.59 -21.54 21.56
CA GLY A 293 -10.55 -20.95 22.44
C GLY A 293 -9.40 -20.23 21.75
N THR A 294 -9.34 -20.15 20.42
CA THR A 294 -8.29 -19.43 19.68
C THR A 294 -8.55 -17.93 19.48
N GLY A 295 -9.68 -17.40 19.96
CA GLY A 295 -10.02 -15.97 19.86
C GLY A 295 -9.67 -15.19 21.14
N GLY A 296 -9.31 -13.93 21.01
CA GLY A 296 -8.95 -13.04 22.13
C GLY A 296 -10.04 -12.90 23.20
N ASP A 297 -11.31 -13.11 22.84
CA ASP A 297 -12.47 -13.00 23.74
C ASP A 297 -13.02 -14.36 24.20
N GLY A 298 -12.37 -15.50 23.84
CA GLY A 298 -12.83 -16.86 24.18
C GLY A 298 -14.17 -17.27 23.57
N SER A 299 -14.79 -16.44 22.73
CA SER A 299 -16.07 -16.71 22.09
C SER A 299 -15.94 -17.81 21.03
N PRO A 300 -16.84 -18.80 20.98
CA PRO A 300 -16.86 -19.83 19.95
C PRO A 300 -17.39 -19.33 18.61
N VAL A 301 -17.95 -18.13 18.56
CA VAL A 301 -18.63 -17.57 17.37
C VAL A 301 -18.08 -16.19 17.04
N ASP A 302 -17.79 -15.97 15.75
CA ASP A 302 -17.44 -14.65 15.19
C ASP A 302 -18.63 -14.07 14.43
N ILE A 303 -18.98 -12.84 14.74
CA ILE A 303 -20.02 -12.10 14.05
C ILE A 303 -19.38 -10.98 13.23
N TYR A 304 -19.56 -11.02 11.91
CA TYR A 304 -19.08 -10.02 10.97
C TYR A 304 -20.26 -9.16 10.51
N LYS A 305 -20.24 -7.88 10.88
CA LYS A 305 -21.23 -6.90 10.42
C LYS A 305 -20.79 -6.29 9.09
N MET A 306 -21.70 -6.25 8.13
CA MET A 306 -21.46 -5.66 6.82
C MET A 306 -22.00 -4.23 6.76
N THR A 307 -21.22 -3.34 6.13
CA THR A 307 -21.65 -1.96 5.86
C THR A 307 -22.60 -1.94 4.66
N LYS A 308 -23.74 -1.31 4.83
CA LYS A 308 -24.79 -1.25 3.81
C LYS A 308 -25.04 0.19 3.35
N PHE A 309 -24.96 0.41 2.02
CA PHE A 309 -25.37 1.63 1.34
C PHE A 309 -24.86 2.94 1.97
N GLN A 310 -23.62 2.94 2.41
CA GLN A 310 -22.99 4.13 2.97
C GLN A 310 -22.47 5.03 1.84
N ARG A 311 -22.64 6.35 1.97
CA ARG A 311 -22.06 7.32 1.06
C ARG A 311 -20.56 7.46 1.31
N THR A 312 -19.75 7.47 0.24
CA THR A 312 -18.32 7.78 0.30
C THR A 312 -18.05 9.27 0.16
N ASN A 313 -16.80 9.68 0.37
CA ASN A 313 -16.37 11.07 0.23
C ASN A 313 -16.63 11.65 -1.17
N GLN A 314 -16.54 10.84 -2.22
CA GLN A 314 -16.77 11.21 -3.61
C GLN A 314 -18.22 10.93 -4.06
N ASN A 315 -19.16 10.80 -3.14
CA ASN A 315 -20.57 10.52 -3.41
C ASN A 315 -20.86 9.19 -4.13
N THR A 316 -19.96 8.22 -4.02
CA THR A 316 -20.16 6.85 -4.48
C THR A 316 -20.80 6.01 -3.39
N CYS A 317 -21.35 4.84 -3.74
CA CYS A 317 -22.01 3.93 -2.81
C CYS A 317 -21.01 2.88 -2.28
N PHE A 318 -20.87 2.79 -0.97
CA PHE A 318 -20.17 1.71 -0.30
C PHE A 318 -21.18 0.69 0.21
N ASN A 319 -21.14 -0.52 -0.35
CA ASN A 319 -22.04 -1.61 0.02
C ASN A 319 -21.27 -2.93 0.02
N GLN A 320 -21.40 -3.71 1.10
CA GLN A 320 -20.80 -5.02 1.21
C GLN A 320 -21.84 -6.11 0.96
N ARG A 321 -21.43 -7.17 0.26
CA ARG A 321 -22.29 -8.32 -0.09
C ARG A 321 -21.61 -9.62 0.35
N PRO A 322 -22.32 -10.56 1.02
CA PRO A 322 -21.76 -11.87 1.34
C PRO A 322 -21.51 -12.66 0.07
N ILE A 323 -20.43 -13.43 0.03
CA ILE A 323 -20.08 -14.36 -1.04
C ILE A 323 -20.15 -15.83 -0.58
N VAL A 324 -20.23 -16.05 0.74
CA VAL A 324 -20.34 -17.36 1.37
C VAL A 324 -21.80 -17.74 1.62
N VAL A 325 -22.06 -19.04 1.70
CA VAL A 325 -23.37 -19.58 2.04
C VAL A 325 -23.31 -20.38 3.35
N PRO A 326 -24.44 -20.54 4.08
CA PRO A 326 -24.46 -21.36 5.27
C PRO A 326 -23.94 -22.79 5.02
N GLY A 327 -23.07 -23.28 5.90
CA GLY A 327 -22.43 -24.59 5.76
C GLY A 327 -21.02 -24.56 5.17
N ASP A 328 -20.59 -23.47 4.56
CA ASP A 328 -19.25 -23.33 4.00
C ASP A 328 -18.17 -23.39 5.09
N LEU A 329 -17.06 -24.05 4.78
CA LEU A 329 -15.84 -23.99 5.58
C LEU A 329 -14.99 -22.84 5.07
N VAL A 330 -14.63 -21.90 5.94
CA VAL A 330 -13.76 -20.76 5.62
C VAL A 330 -12.44 -20.86 6.37
N GLU A 331 -11.36 -20.47 5.70
CA GLU A 331 -10.02 -20.41 6.27
C GLU A 331 -9.70 -19.01 6.81
N LYS A 332 -8.72 -18.95 7.72
CA LYS A 332 -8.22 -17.65 8.20
C LYS A 332 -7.65 -16.82 7.03
N GLY A 333 -8.08 -15.59 6.90
CA GLY A 333 -7.63 -14.68 5.82
C GLY A 333 -8.41 -14.82 4.52
N GLN A 334 -9.41 -15.73 4.44
CA GLN A 334 -10.30 -15.83 3.30
C GLN A 334 -11.31 -14.70 3.28
N ILE A 335 -11.59 -14.15 2.10
CA ILE A 335 -12.63 -13.12 1.90
C ILE A 335 -14.00 -13.78 1.98
N ILE A 336 -14.88 -13.24 2.80
CA ILE A 336 -16.24 -13.76 3.05
C ILE A 336 -17.34 -12.82 2.56
N ALA A 337 -17.00 -11.55 2.34
CA ALA A 337 -17.93 -10.60 1.70
C ALA A 337 -17.16 -9.63 0.81
N ASP A 338 -17.72 -9.36 -0.37
CA ASP A 338 -17.22 -8.39 -1.33
C ASP A 338 -17.66 -6.96 -0.95
N GLY A 339 -16.81 -5.99 -1.28
CA GLY A 339 -17.10 -4.57 -1.18
C GLY A 339 -17.43 -3.92 -2.54
N PRO A 340 -17.38 -2.59 -2.63
CA PRO A 340 -17.52 -1.89 -3.89
C PRO A 340 -16.37 -2.23 -4.83
N ALA A 341 -16.66 -2.32 -6.14
CA ALA A 341 -15.67 -2.65 -7.18
C ALA A 341 -14.85 -3.92 -6.90
N THR A 342 -15.46 -4.93 -6.28
CA THR A 342 -14.89 -6.25 -6.08
C THR A 342 -15.86 -7.32 -6.55
N ASN A 343 -15.32 -8.46 -7.01
CA ASN A 343 -16.08 -9.61 -7.45
C ASN A 343 -15.36 -10.90 -7.05
N MET A 344 -16.02 -11.73 -6.23
CA MET A 344 -15.48 -13.01 -5.71
C MET A 344 -14.09 -12.86 -5.07
N GLY A 345 -13.89 -11.77 -4.33
CA GLY A 345 -12.63 -11.49 -3.64
C GLY A 345 -11.52 -10.89 -4.50
N GLU A 346 -11.79 -10.57 -5.76
CA GLU A 346 -10.84 -9.90 -6.66
C GLU A 346 -11.29 -8.48 -6.99
N LEU A 347 -10.34 -7.61 -7.24
CA LEU A 347 -10.62 -6.23 -7.65
C LEU A 347 -11.25 -6.21 -9.04
N ALA A 348 -12.42 -5.59 -9.17
CA ALA A 348 -13.20 -5.49 -10.39
C ALA A 348 -13.59 -4.02 -10.63
N LEU A 349 -12.71 -3.26 -11.28
CA LEU A 349 -12.90 -1.82 -11.52
C LEU A 349 -13.90 -1.51 -12.64
N GLY A 350 -14.29 -2.51 -13.43
CA GLY A 350 -15.16 -2.32 -14.57
C GLY A 350 -15.93 -3.58 -14.92
N LYS A 351 -16.24 -3.73 -16.21
CA LYS A 351 -16.94 -4.87 -16.78
C LYS A 351 -16.27 -5.30 -18.07
N ASN A 352 -16.18 -6.62 -18.28
CA ASN A 352 -15.70 -7.16 -19.55
C ASN A 352 -16.71 -6.89 -20.66
N VAL A 353 -16.26 -6.24 -21.74
CA VAL A 353 -17.09 -5.87 -22.89
C VAL A 353 -16.53 -6.43 -24.18
N MET A 354 -17.41 -6.78 -25.11
CA MET A 354 -17.02 -7.16 -26.47
C MET A 354 -16.64 -5.90 -27.24
N VAL A 355 -15.46 -5.90 -27.87
CA VAL A 355 -14.92 -4.77 -28.63
C VAL A 355 -14.71 -5.19 -30.08
N ALA A 356 -15.10 -4.32 -31.01
CA ALA A 356 -14.79 -4.47 -32.43
C ALA A 356 -13.84 -3.36 -32.89
N PHE A 357 -12.78 -3.73 -33.61
CA PHE A 357 -11.85 -2.81 -34.23
C PHE A 357 -12.29 -2.59 -35.68
N MET A 358 -13.04 -1.52 -35.93
CA MET A 358 -13.58 -1.22 -37.25
C MET A 358 -13.86 0.28 -37.41
N PRO A 359 -13.86 0.85 -38.64
CA PRO A 359 -14.39 2.18 -38.87
C PRO A 359 -15.89 2.24 -38.52
N TRP A 360 -16.29 3.29 -37.82
CA TRP A 360 -17.70 3.46 -37.42
C TRP A 360 -18.22 4.83 -37.78
N GLY A 361 -18.78 4.98 -38.97
CA GLY A 361 -19.46 6.20 -39.43
C GLY A 361 -18.63 7.50 -39.31
N GLY A 362 -17.29 7.40 -39.29
CA GLY A 362 -16.40 8.52 -39.04
C GLY A 362 -16.25 8.98 -37.59
N TYR A 363 -16.96 8.36 -36.63
CA TYR A 363 -16.90 8.77 -35.21
C TYR A 363 -15.58 8.40 -34.51
N ASN A 364 -14.86 7.42 -35.02
CA ASN A 364 -13.56 6.98 -34.55
C ASN A 364 -12.44 7.32 -35.54
N PHE A 365 -12.57 8.44 -36.23
CA PHE A 365 -11.67 8.88 -37.31
C PHE A 365 -10.21 9.01 -36.84
N GLU A 366 -9.94 9.44 -35.64
CA GLU A 366 -8.63 9.52 -35.03
C GLU A 366 -8.29 8.24 -34.23
#